data_0f2d2903184986740d10cf465afa9236
#
_entry.id   0f2d2903184986740d10cf465afa9236
#
_cell.length_a   1.000
_cell.length_b   1.000
_cell.length_c   1.000
_cell.angle_alpha   90.00
_cell.angle_beta   90.00
_cell.angle_gamma   90.00
#
_symmetry.space_group_name_H-M   'P 1'
#
loop_
_entity.id
_entity.type
_entity.pdbx_description
1 polymer ?
#
loop_
_entity_poly.entity_id
_entity_poly.type
_entity_poly.pdbx_seq_one_letter_code
_entity_poly.pdbx_strand_id
1 'polypeptide(L)'
;RGALDDTVIGNGVKIDNQVQIAHNVRIGDNTVICGCSAVAGSSIIGKNCVIAGGVGIVNHIEIADGVTVTAMSLVNQSIRQAGSYSSGTGLSPTAEWKKNIVRFRQLDSLAKSMKKTQK
;
A
#
# COMPACT_ATOMS: atom_id res chain seq x y z
N ARG A 1 -12.51 19.80 -9.46
CA ARG A 1 -12.63 20.34 -9.57
C ARG A 1 -12.94 20.99 -8.67
N GLY A 2 -12.77 21.34 -8.38
CA GLY A 2 -12.88 21.92 -7.64
C GLY A 2 -12.75 22.61 -6.64
N ALA A 3 -13.25 22.48 -6.08
CA ALA A 3 -13.41 23.39 -5.20
C ALA A 3 -12.52 23.37 -4.09
N LEU A 4 -11.98 22.35 -3.73
CA LEU A 4 -11.28 22.36 -2.49
C LEU A 4 -9.80 22.55 -2.71
N ASP A 5 -9.06 21.53 -2.60
CA ASP A 5 -7.62 21.60 -2.79
C ASP A 5 -7.24 20.96 -4.10
N ASP A 6 -6.18 21.44 -4.68
CA ASP A 6 -5.63 20.84 -5.86
C ASP A 6 -4.72 19.68 -5.49
N THR A 7 -4.46 18.82 -6.45
CA THR A 7 -3.39 17.83 -6.32
C THR A 7 -2.06 18.57 -6.47
N VAL A 8 -1.16 18.35 -5.53
CA VAL A 8 0.14 19.01 -5.49
C VAL A 8 1.24 17.96 -5.57
N ILE A 9 2.09 18.11 -6.57
CA ILE A 9 3.21 17.20 -6.79
C ILE A 9 4.50 17.97 -6.57
N GLY A 10 5.32 17.49 -5.67
CA GLY A 10 6.57 18.16 -5.31
C GLY A 10 7.63 18.12 -6.39
N ASN A 11 8.79 18.64 -6.06
CA ASN A 11 9.91 18.70 -6.98
C ASN A 11 10.62 17.35 -7.05
N GLY A 12 11.11 17.01 -8.24
CA GLY A 12 11.87 15.79 -8.42
C GLY A 12 11.06 14.51 -8.34
N VAL A 13 9.73 14.61 -8.33
CA VAL A 13 8.86 13.45 -8.31
C VAL A 13 8.90 12.75 -9.66
N LYS A 14 8.99 11.44 -9.64
CA LYS A 14 8.97 10.63 -10.85
C LYS A 14 7.76 9.73 -10.85
N ILE A 15 6.94 9.87 -11.86
CA ILE A 15 5.71 9.09 -11.99
C ILE A 15 5.77 8.34 -13.31
N ASP A 16 5.71 7.04 -13.21
CA ASP A 16 5.81 6.15 -14.36
C ASP A 16 4.46 6.07 -15.10
N ASN A 17 4.41 5.19 -16.09
CA ASN A 17 3.23 5.06 -16.95
C ASN A 17 2.02 4.51 -16.22
N GLN A 18 0.85 4.98 -16.63
CA GLN A 18 -0.44 4.47 -16.17
C GLN A 18 -0.64 4.55 -14.66
N VAL A 19 -0.08 5.56 -14.05
CA VAL A 19 -0.33 5.85 -12.63
C VAL A 19 -1.56 6.73 -12.54
N GLN A 20 -2.47 6.39 -11.63
CA GLN A 20 -3.67 7.18 -11.37
C GLN A 20 -3.48 7.97 -10.09
N ILE A 21 -3.59 9.28 -10.18
CA ILE A 21 -3.51 10.16 -9.02
C ILE A 21 -4.80 10.95 -8.96
N ALA A 22 -5.56 10.75 -7.89
CA ALA A 22 -6.87 11.36 -7.76
C ALA A 22 -6.76 12.80 -7.22
N HIS A 23 -7.89 13.38 -6.92
CA HIS A 23 -7.97 14.76 -6.48
C HIS A 23 -7.42 14.94 -5.06
N ASN A 24 -6.95 16.13 -4.77
CA ASN A 24 -6.49 16.52 -3.43
C ASN A 24 -5.36 15.64 -2.88
N VAL A 25 -4.55 15.08 -3.76
CA VAL A 25 -3.40 14.27 -3.36
C VAL A 25 -2.17 15.18 -3.24
N ARG A 26 -1.34 14.92 -2.25
CA ARG A 26 -0.07 15.62 -2.11
C ARG A 26 1.05 14.61 -2.15
N ILE A 27 2.05 14.87 -2.97
CA ILE A 27 3.20 13.98 -3.12
C ILE A 27 4.45 14.81 -2.84
N GLY A 28 5.21 14.39 -1.84
CA GLY A 28 6.42 15.10 -1.42
C GLY A 28 7.55 14.95 -2.41
N ASP A 29 8.57 15.78 -2.20
CA ASP A 29 9.72 15.86 -3.13
C ASP A 29 10.44 14.53 -3.27
N ASN A 30 10.93 14.27 -4.47
CA ASN A 30 11.76 13.12 -4.80
C ASN A 30 11.12 11.74 -4.60
N THR A 31 9.82 11.71 -4.49
CA THR A 31 9.08 10.44 -4.41
C THR A 31 8.95 9.84 -5.80
N VAL A 32 9.06 8.52 -5.87
CA VAL A 32 8.96 7.76 -7.11
C VAL A 32 7.72 6.89 -7.04
N ILE A 33 6.89 6.97 -8.08
CA ILE A 33 5.70 6.12 -8.17
C ILE A 33 5.80 5.31 -9.45
N CYS A 34 5.92 4.01 -9.29
CA CYS A 34 6.13 3.10 -10.42
C CYS A 34 4.81 2.74 -11.09
N GLY A 35 4.92 2.09 -12.25
CA GLY A 35 3.81 1.91 -13.15
C GLY A 35 2.58 1.23 -12.58
N CYS A 36 1.43 1.60 -13.07
CA CYS A 36 0.13 1.03 -12.74
C CYS A 36 -0.28 1.16 -11.28
N SER A 37 0.37 2.04 -10.52
CA SER A 37 -0.04 2.34 -9.15
C SER A 37 -1.18 3.33 -9.14
N ALA A 38 -1.93 3.35 -8.06
CA ALA A 38 -3.06 4.27 -7.92
C ALA A 38 -3.07 4.90 -6.53
N VAL A 39 -3.25 6.21 -6.49
CA VAL A 39 -3.35 6.96 -5.24
C VAL A 39 -4.73 7.58 -5.19
N ALA A 40 -5.53 7.13 -4.25
CA ALA A 40 -6.90 7.62 -4.10
C ALA A 40 -6.92 9.01 -3.48
N GLY A 41 -8.07 9.65 -3.55
CA GLY A 41 -8.20 11.06 -3.22
C GLY A 41 -7.83 11.41 -1.79
N SER A 42 -7.33 12.60 -1.63
CA SER A 42 -7.02 13.20 -0.33
C SER A 42 -5.95 12.46 0.46
N SER A 43 -5.12 11.69 -0.21
CA SER A 43 -3.99 11.02 0.42
C SER A 43 -2.73 11.89 0.34
N ILE A 44 -1.85 11.74 1.30
CA ILE A 44 -0.62 12.50 1.39
C ILE A 44 0.55 11.53 1.43
N ILE A 45 1.43 11.65 0.44
CA ILE A 45 2.65 10.83 0.38
C ILE A 45 3.83 11.73 0.67
N GLY A 46 4.67 11.33 1.61
CA GLY A 46 5.81 12.12 2.04
C GLY A 46 6.91 12.19 0.99
N LYS A 47 8.05 12.71 1.43
CA LYS A 47 9.24 12.90 0.60
C LYS A 47 10.05 11.61 0.54
N ASN A 48 10.77 11.44 -0.55
CA ASN A 48 11.74 10.35 -0.70
C ASN A 48 11.10 8.97 -0.51
N CYS A 49 9.85 8.83 -0.92
CA CYS A 49 9.17 7.55 -0.89
C CYS A 49 9.37 6.80 -2.20
N VAL A 50 9.26 5.49 -2.14
CA VAL A 50 9.25 4.65 -3.34
C VAL A 50 7.98 3.81 -3.29
N ILE A 51 7.09 4.08 -4.23
CA ILE A 51 5.87 3.31 -4.38
C ILE A 51 6.07 2.40 -5.59
N ALA A 52 6.29 1.14 -5.34
CA ALA A 52 6.60 0.19 -6.41
C ALA A 52 5.38 -0.07 -7.30
N GLY A 53 5.56 -0.87 -8.34
CA GLY A 53 4.51 -1.05 -9.34
C GLY A 53 3.24 -1.70 -8.81
N GLY A 54 2.12 -1.29 -9.34
CA GLY A 54 0.83 -1.89 -9.02
C GLY A 54 0.34 -1.71 -7.59
N VAL A 55 0.87 -0.71 -6.88
CA VAL A 55 0.46 -0.45 -5.50
C VAL A 55 -0.83 0.34 -5.49
N GLY A 56 -1.76 -0.02 -4.61
CA GLY A 56 -2.96 0.76 -4.39
C GLY A 56 -2.90 1.46 -3.04
N ILE A 57 -3.16 2.76 -3.04
CA ILE A 57 -3.21 3.55 -1.81
C ILE A 57 -4.63 4.08 -1.66
N VAL A 58 -5.30 3.69 -0.58
CA VAL A 58 -6.69 4.11 -0.38
C VAL A 58 -6.75 5.58 0.02
N ASN A 59 -7.96 6.13 0.02
CA ASN A 59 -8.13 7.57 0.26
C ASN A 59 -7.86 7.96 1.71
N HIS A 60 -7.55 9.23 1.90
CA HIS A 60 -7.37 9.83 3.22
C HIS A 60 -6.28 9.17 4.07
N ILE A 61 -5.21 8.73 3.43
CA ILE A 61 -4.08 8.10 4.12
C ILE A 61 -2.88 9.04 4.09
N GLU A 62 -2.07 8.97 5.13
CA GLU A 62 -0.81 9.69 5.18
C GLU A 62 0.34 8.70 5.23
N ILE A 63 1.30 8.90 4.36
CA ILE A 63 2.51 8.08 4.30
C ILE A 63 3.70 8.95 4.66
N ALA A 64 4.42 8.56 5.69
CA ALA A 64 5.58 9.30 6.18
C ALA A 64 6.69 9.41 5.13
N ASP A 65 7.62 10.30 5.35
CA ASP A 65 8.79 10.41 4.49
C ASP A 65 9.64 9.13 4.55
N GLY A 66 10.30 8.81 3.45
CA GLY A 66 11.25 7.69 3.43
C GLY A 66 10.63 6.32 3.48
N VAL A 67 9.39 6.18 3.05
CA VAL A 67 8.70 4.89 3.03
C VAL A 67 8.85 4.23 1.67
N THR A 68 9.17 2.95 1.67
CA THR A 68 9.12 2.12 0.47
C THR A 68 7.96 1.15 0.60
N VAL A 69 7.09 1.11 -0.41
CA VAL A 69 6.00 0.14 -0.47
C VAL A 69 6.30 -0.82 -1.61
N THR A 70 6.36 -2.10 -1.32
CA THR A 70 6.74 -3.09 -2.33
C THR A 70 5.61 -3.35 -3.32
N ALA A 71 5.95 -3.92 -4.47
CA ALA A 71 5.03 -4.06 -5.59
C ALA A 71 3.76 -4.83 -5.23
N MET A 72 2.67 -4.43 -5.83
CA MET A 72 1.36 -5.07 -5.71
C MET A 72 0.77 -5.04 -4.30
N SER A 73 1.28 -4.18 -3.44
CA SER A 73 0.74 -4.02 -2.08
C SER A 73 -0.50 -3.14 -2.07
N LEU A 74 -1.35 -3.36 -1.10
CA LEU A 74 -2.46 -2.47 -0.82
C LEU A 74 -2.17 -1.73 0.49
N VAL A 75 -2.13 -0.40 0.42
CA VAL A 75 -1.93 0.44 1.60
C VAL A 75 -3.29 0.92 2.04
N ASN A 76 -3.80 0.33 3.11
CA ASN A 76 -5.14 0.66 3.61
C ASN A 76 -5.12 1.29 5.00
N GLN A 77 -3.96 1.75 5.43
CA GLN A 77 -3.82 2.51 6.67
C GLN A 77 -2.61 3.40 6.56
N SER A 78 -2.59 4.46 7.33
CA SER A 78 -1.48 5.40 7.31
C SER A 78 -0.20 4.74 7.80
N ILE A 79 0.92 5.17 7.21
CA ILE A 79 2.25 4.68 7.56
C ILE A 79 3.00 5.83 8.20
N ARG A 80 3.35 5.69 9.47
CA ARG A 80 3.84 6.81 10.26
C ARG A 80 5.35 6.82 10.47
N GLN A 81 6.04 5.80 10.01
CA GLN A 81 7.49 5.71 10.15
C GLN A 81 8.13 5.28 8.85
N ALA A 82 9.30 5.83 8.56
CA ALA A 82 10.09 5.40 7.41
C ALA A 82 10.38 3.91 7.51
N GLY A 83 10.53 3.27 6.38
CA GLY A 83 10.81 1.84 6.32
C GLY A 83 10.19 1.19 5.10
N SER A 84 10.31 -0.11 5.00
CA SER A 84 9.76 -0.88 3.89
C SER A 84 8.54 -1.65 4.35
N TYR A 85 7.48 -1.58 3.55
CA TYR A 85 6.18 -2.16 3.89
C TYR A 85 5.67 -3.00 2.74
N SER A 86 4.98 -4.09 3.09
CA SER A 86 4.46 -5.04 2.10
C SER A 86 3.11 -5.56 2.54
N SER A 87 2.31 -5.99 1.58
CA SER A 87 1.06 -6.67 1.87
C SER A 87 0.83 -7.75 0.81
N GLY A 88 -0.18 -8.58 1.04
CA GLY A 88 -0.51 -9.67 0.14
C GLY A 88 0.17 -10.96 0.53
N THR A 89 -0.13 -12.01 -0.21
CA THR A 89 0.49 -13.32 -0.01
C THR A 89 1.61 -13.50 -1.02
N GLY A 90 2.57 -14.35 -0.71
CA GLY A 90 3.64 -14.63 -1.66
C GLY A 90 3.16 -15.51 -2.81
N LEU A 91 4.00 -15.65 -3.80
CA LEU A 91 3.73 -16.51 -4.95
C LEU A 91 4.11 -17.96 -4.62
N SER A 92 3.27 -18.89 -5.00
CA SER A 92 3.57 -20.31 -4.86
C SER A 92 2.82 -21.09 -5.93
N PRO A 93 3.18 -22.36 -6.17
CA PRO A 93 2.39 -23.18 -7.10
C PRO A 93 0.93 -23.21 -6.68
N THR A 94 0.04 -23.22 -7.66
CA THR A 94 -1.40 -23.07 -7.40
C THR A 94 -1.95 -24.08 -6.40
N ALA A 95 -1.55 -25.32 -6.48
CA ALA A 95 -2.04 -26.35 -5.55
C ALA A 95 -1.67 -26.00 -4.10
N GLU A 96 -0.45 -25.55 -3.90
CA GLU A 96 0.03 -25.13 -2.61
C GLU A 96 -0.69 -23.86 -2.12
N TRP A 97 -0.83 -22.91 -3.02
CA TRP A 97 -1.52 -21.67 -2.71
C TRP A 97 -2.96 -21.92 -2.25
N LYS A 98 -3.66 -22.82 -2.95
CA LYS A 98 -5.04 -23.16 -2.57
C LYS A 98 -5.12 -23.77 -1.18
N LYS A 99 -4.20 -24.65 -0.84
CA LYS A 99 -4.14 -25.22 0.51
C LYS A 99 -3.95 -24.13 1.56
N ASN A 100 -3.01 -23.22 1.29
CA ASN A 100 -2.70 -22.18 2.25
C ASN A 100 -3.86 -21.21 2.44
N ILE A 101 -4.58 -20.90 1.38
CA ILE A 101 -5.74 -20.00 1.49
C ILE A 101 -6.84 -20.63 2.33
N VAL A 102 -7.08 -21.92 2.16
CA VAL A 102 -8.06 -22.63 2.99
C VAL A 102 -7.63 -22.59 4.45
N ARG A 103 -6.37 -22.86 4.73
CA ARG A 103 -5.83 -22.81 6.08
C ARG A 103 -5.90 -21.41 6.68
N PHE A 104 -5.60 -20.42 5.87
CA PHE A 104 -5.69 -19.02 6.32
C PHE A 104 -7.12 -18.70 6.78
N ARG A 105 -8.13 -19.15 6.05
CA ARG A 105 -9.52 -18.93 6.45
C ARG A 105 -9.88 -19.63 7.76
N GLN A 106 -9.15 -20.68 8.09
CA GLN A 106 -9.39 -21.46 9.31
C GLN A 106 -8.51 -21.03 10.47
N LEU A 107 -7.69 -20.00 10.25
CA LEU A 107 -6.67 -19.62 11.22
C LEU A 107 -7.25 -19.25 12.58
N ASP A 108 -8.35 -18.52 12.59
CA ASP A 108 -8.97 -18.11 13.85
C ASP A 108 -9.47 -19.33 14.64
N SER A 109 -10.11 -20.27 13.97
CA SER A 109 -10.58 -21.50 14.61
C SER A 109 -9.42 -22.31 15.17
N LEU A 110 -8.33 -22.39 14.42
CA LEU A 110 -7.13 -23.09 14.86
C LEU A 110 -6.53 -22.42 16.09
N ALA A 111 -6.41 -21.10 16.08
CA ALA A 111 -5.88 -20.36 17.21
C ALA A 111 -6.71 -20.57 18.47
N LYS A 112 -8.03 -20.55 18.33
CA LYS A 112 -8.92 -20.82 19.48
C LYS A 112 -8.74 -22.22 20.01
N SER A 113 -8.60 -23.20 19.13
CA SER A 113 -8.38 -24.58 19.53
C SER A 113 -7.09 -24.72 20.32
N MET A 114 -6.02 -24.06 19.89
CA MET A 114 -4.75 -24.10 20.59
C MET A 114 -4.83 -23.48 21.99
N LYS A 115 -5.57 -22.37 22.10
CA LYS A 115 -5.76 -21.75 23.42
C LYS A 115 -6.46 -22.69 24.39
N LYS A 116 -7.44 -23.44 23.92
CA LYS A 116 -8.15 -24.39 24.75
C LYS A 116 -7.24 -25.48 25.30
N THR A 117 -6.30 -25.93 24.48
CA THR A 117 -5.41 -27.00 24.89
C THR A 117 -4.27 -26.56 25.80
N GLN A 118 -4.04 -25.25 25.91
CA GLN A 118 -2.97 -24.71 26.72
C GLN A 118 -3.36 -24.43 28.16
N LYS A 119 -4.51 -24.82 28.54
CA LYS A 119 -4.94 -24.55 29.89
C LYS A 119 -4.27 -25.39 30.93
#